data_6a25187aef7805480ac4ca51ed74dff2
#
_entry.id   6a25187aef7805480ac4ca51ed74dff2
#
_cell.length_a   1.000
_cell.length_b   1.000
_cell.length_c   1.000
_cell.angle_alpha   90.00
_cell.angle_beta   90.00
_cell.angle_gamma   90.00
#
_symmetry.space_group_name_H-M   'P 1'
#
loop_
_entity.id
_entity.type
_entity.pdbx_description
1 polymer ?
#
loop_
_entity_poly.entity_id
_entity_poly.type
_entity_poly.pdbx_seq_one_letter_code
_entity_poly.pdbx_strand_id
1 'polypeptide(L)'
;MTPSACVPHHHRRRLSLRMRSSACVLLLATVASAGAQVADTAAYLQRMDADGDGRVSEAEYVHWMMYAFERMDSNGDGVLDASELPGGKGRPISREQQRQVLVQRFHRQDANRDGVLDARELAAPPR
;
A
#
# COMPACT_ATOMS: atom_id res chain seq x y z
N MET A 1 -14.72 9.54 -85.13
CA MET A 1 -13.45 8.88 -85.34
C MET A 1 -12.76 8.67 -84.04
N THR A 2 -12.95 7.58 -83.44
CA THR A 2 -12.31 7.22 -82.16
C THR A 2 -11.69 5.83 -82.33
N PRO A 3 -10.43 5.63 -82.01
CA PRO A 3 -9.95 4.29 -81.81
C PRO A 3 -9.89 3.91 -80.36
N SER A 4 -10.52 2.81 -80.09
CA SER A 4 -10.48 2.04 -78.87
C SER A 4 -9.06 1.78 -78.37
N ALA A 5 -8.77 2.07 -77.16
CA ALA A 5 -7.57 1.60 -76.47
C ALA A 5 -7.93 0.43 -75.56
N CYS A 6 -7.38 -0.70 -75.92
CA CYS A 6 -7.43 -1.95 -75.21
C CYS A 6 -6.61 -1.84 -73.91
N VAL A 7 -7.21 -2.11 -72.79
CA VAL A 7 -6.52 -2.16 -71.51
C VAL A 7 -6.17 -3.62 -71.19
N PRO A 8 -4.93 -3.99 -70.94
CA PRO A 8 -4.60 -5.36 -70.52
C PRO A 8 -4.86 -5.52 -69.04
N HIS A 9 -5.65 -6.53 -68.73
CA HIS A 9 -5.84 -7.02 -67.35
C HIS A 9 -4.56 -7.63 -66.82
N HIS A 10 -3.90 -6.94 -65.88
CA HIS A 10 -2.87 -7.54 -65.06
C HIS A 10 -3.50 -8.36 -63.95
N HIS A 11 -3.47 -9.65 -64.08
CA HIS A 11 -3.66 -10.60 -63.00
C HIS A 11 -2.54 -10.42 -61.96
N ARG A 12 -2.84 -9.62 -60.94
CA ARG A 12 -2.02 -9.64 -59.75
C ARG A 12 -2.40 -10.88 -58.93
N ARG A 13 -1.57 -11.89 -59.04
CA ARG A 13 -1.56 -13.01 -58.12
C ARG A 13 -1.35 -12.45 -56.69
N ARG A 14 -2.39 -12.51 -55.91
CA ARG A 14 -2.28 -12.28 -54.46
C ARG A 14 -1.56 -13.49 -53.86
N LEU A 15 -0.26 -13.34 -53.60
CA LEU A 15 0.43 -14.23 -52.69
C LEU A 15 -0.21 -14.01 -51.29
N SER A 16 -0.99 -14.97 -50.89
CA SER A 16 -1.45 -15.08 -49.51
C SER A 16 -0.26 -15.52 -48.65
N LEU A 17 0.47 -14.54 -48.18
CA LEU A 17 1.47 -14.75 -47.13
C LEU A 17 0.68 -15.07 -45.85
N ARG A 18 0.53 -16.34 -45.57
CA ARG A 18 0.05 -16.84 -44.31
C ARG A 18 1.11 -16.48 -43.26
N MET A 19 1.01 -15.31 -42.68
CA MET A 19 1.67 -14.97 -41.43
C MET A 19 1.06 -15.85 -40.35
N ARG A 20 1.75 -16.93 -40.05
CA ARG A 20 1.57 -17.65 -38.79
C ARG A 20 2.06 -16.72 -37.69
N SER A 21 1.15 -15.96 -37.14
CA SER A 21 1.36 -15.25 -35.87
C SER A 21 1.48 -16.28 -34.76
N SER A 22 2.71 -16.71 -34.51
CA SER A 22 3.06 -17.28 -33.22
C SER A 22 2.88 -16.17 -32.19
N ALA A 23 1.71 -16.10 -31.61
CA ALA A 23 1.48 -15.35 -30.40
C ALA A 23 2.26 -16.04 -29.27
N CYS A 24 3.53 -15.70 -29.14
CA CYS A 24 4.22 -15.84 -27.86
C CYS A 24 3.54 -14.88 -26.89
N VAL A 25 2.52 -15.37 -26.22
CA VAL A 25 2.00 -14.74 -25.00
C VAL A 25 3.13 -14.86 -23.97
N LEU A 26 3.95 -13.84 -23.89
CA LEU A 26 4.80 -13.60 -22.74
C LEU A 26 3.87 -13.26 -21.57
N LEU A 27 3.47 -14.28 -20.84
CA LEU A 27 2.96 -14.14 -19.48
C LEU A 27 4.15 -13.68 -18.62
N LEU A 28 4.40 -12.38 -18.62
CA LEU A 28 5.17 -11.74 -17.58
C LEU A 28 4.30 -11.78 -16.31
N ALA A 29 4.46 -12.85 -15.57
CA ALA A 29 3.97 -12.94 -14.21
C ALA A 29 4.71 -11.88 -13.39
N THR A 30 4.05 -10.75 -13.14
CA THR A 30 4.48 -9.74 -12.20
C THR A 30 4.27 -10.27 -10.78
N VAL A 31 5.18 -11.12 -10.32
CA VAL A 31 5.27 -11.56 -8.92
C VAL A 31 6.31 -10.70 -8.20
N ALA A 32 6.20 -9.38 -8.29
CA ALA A 32 7.21 -8.50 -7.69
C ALA A 32 6.70 -7.64 -6.53
N SER A 33 5.45 -7.81 -6.08
CA SER A 33 4.91 -6.90 -5.04
C SER A 33 4.94 -7.46 -3.61
N ALA A 34 5.03 -8.76 -3.42
CA ALA A 34 5.01 -9.34 -2.07
C ALA A 34 6.32 -9.13 -1.31
N GLY A 35 7.47 -9.12 -2.00
CA GLY A 35 8.77 -8.98 -1.36
C GLY A 35 9.06 -7.58 -0.81
N ALA A 36 8.59 -6.54 -1.50
CA ALA A 36 8.79 -5.15 -1.06
C ALA A 36 7.96 -4.82 0.19
N GLN A 37 6.71 -5.29 0.26
CA GLN A 37 5.86 -5.09 1.43
C GLN A 37 6.38 -5.80 2.68
N VAL A 38 6.94 -6.98 2.54
CA VAL A 38 7.53 -7.73 3.66
C VAL A 38 8.79 -7.05 4.19
N ALA A 39 9.63 -6.50 3.30
CA ALA A 39 10.83 -5.78 3.70
C ALA A 39 10.47 -4.48 4.45
N ASP A 40 9.47 -3.75 3.99
CA ASP A 40 8.99 -2.53 4.66
C ASP A 40 8.39 -2.84 6.03
N THR A 41 7.62 -3.92 6.14
CA THR A 41 7.02 -4.34 7.41
C THR A 41 8.06 -4.77 8.43
N ALA A 42 9.09 -5.51 8.01
CA ALA A 42 10.19 -5.91 8.88
C ALA A 42 10.99 -4.70 9.38
N ALA A 43 11.25 -3.71 8.53
CA ALA A 43 11.89 -2.46 8.91
C ALA A 43 11.02 -1.63 9.86
N TYR A 44 9.70 -1.69 9.68
CA TYR A 44 8.75 -1.00 10.54
C TYR A 44 8.68 -1.64 11.93
N LEU A 45 8.65 -2.99 11.97
CA LEU A 45 8.72 -3.76 13.20
C LEU A 45 9.97 -3.41 14.00
N GLN A 46 11.15 -3.44 13.37
CA GLN A 46 12.42 -3.10 14.03
C GLN A 46 12.45 -1.70 14.65
N ARG A 47 11.71 -0.75 14.09
CA ARG A 47 11.64 0.61 14.64
C ARG A 47 10.68 0.73 15.82
N MET A 48 9.66 -0.09 15.85
CA MET A 48 8.69 -0.16 16.94
C MET A 48 9.18 -0.99 18.12
N ASP A 49 9.89 -2.07 17.83
CA ASP A 49 10.45 -3.03 18.77
C ASP A 49 11.63 -2.38 19.52
N ALA A 50 11.34 -1.83 20.68
CA ALA A 50 12.30 -1.11 21.48
C ALA A 50 13.18 -2.03 22.33
N ASP A 51 12.67 -3.20 22.69
CA ASP A 51 13.39 -4.18 23.52
C ASP A 51 14.12 -5.25 22.68
N GLY A 52 13.87 -5.31 21.37
CA GLY A 52 14.57 -6.19 20.44
C GLY A 52 14.11 -7.65 20.49
N ASP A 53 12.91 -7.93 20.97
CA ASP A 53 12.35 -9.28 21.07
C ASP A 53 11.78 -9.81 19.74
N GLY A 54 11.74 -8.97 18.69
CA GLY A 54 11.23 -9.32 17.36
C GLY A 54 9.71 -9.22 17.24
N ARG A 55 9.05 -8.61 18.20
CA ARG A 55 7.61 -8.39 18.27
C ARG A 55 7.33 -6.97 18.71
N VAL A 56 6.08 -6.56 18.63
CA VAL A 56 5.66 -5.23 19.10
C VAL A 56 4.59 -5.40 20.16
N SER A 57 4.91 -5.04 21.38
CA SER A 57 3.97 -5.00 22.49
C SER A 57 2.98 -3.84 22.35
N GLU A 58 1.87 -3.88 23.08
CA GLU A 58 0.90 -2.78 23.12
C GLU A 58 1.56 -1.46 23.53
N ALA A 59 2.46 -1.50 24.51
CA ALA A 59 3.16 -0.30 25.00
C ALA A 59 4.05 0.31 23.91
N GLU A 60 4.81 -0.49 23.19
CA GLU A 60 5.66 -0.06 22.07
C GLU A 60 4.85 0.47 20.91
N TYR A 61 3.76 -0.22 20.55
CA TYR A 61 2.84 0.23 19.51
C TYR A 61 2.25 1.60 19.83
N VAL A 62 1.70 1.75 21.03
CA VAL A 62 1.11 3.02 21.46
C VAL A 62 2.17 4.11 21.53
N HIS A 63 3.36 3.83 22.10
CA HIS A 63 4.45 4.78 22.19
C HIS A 63 4.86 5.28 20.79
N TRP A 64 5.06 4.36 19.85
CA TRP A 64 5.43 4.71 18.48
C TRP A 64 4.36 5.54 17.77
N MET A 65 3.09 5.13 17.88
CA MET A 65 1.99 5.82 17.21
C MET A 65 1.67 7.18 17.85
N MET A 66 1.94 7.36 19.12
CA MET A 66 1.78 8.64 19.81
C MET A 66 2.80 9.69 19.38
N TYR A 67 3.92 9.29 18.79
CA TYR A 67 4.90 10.22 18.25
C TYR A 67 4.28 11.21 17.24
N ALA A 68 3.38 10.74 16.38
CA ALA A 68 2.68 11.61 15.43
C ALA A 68 1.79 12.64 16.15
N PHE A 69 1.11 12.24 17.23
CA PHE A 69 0.33 13.14 18.07
C PHE A 69 1.21 14.25 18.65
N GLU A 70 2.33 13.88 19.26
CA GLU A 70 3.28 14.82 19.88
C GLU A 70 3.90 15.79 18.88
N ARG A 71 4.08 15.38 17.64
CA ARG A 71 4.58 16.24 16.56
C ARG A 71 3.53 17.24 16.07
N MET A 72 2.26 16.91 16.15
CA MET A 72 1.15 17.78 15.76
C MET A 72 0.73 18.72 16.89
N ASP A 73 0.86 18.30 18.15
CA ASP A 73 0.56 19.10 19.34
C ASP A 73 1.64 20.21 19.49
N SER A 74 1.45 21.29 18.75
CA SER A 74 2.45 22.37 18.64
C SER A 74 2.50 23.26 19.87
N ASN A 75 1.37 23.38 20.57
CA ASN A 75 1.25 24.18 21.77
C ASN A 75 1.52 23.37 23.07
N GLY A 76 1.57 22.02 22.96
CA GLY A 76 1.89 21.14 24.07
C GLY A 76 0.78 21.01 25.11
N ASP A 77 -0.48 21.33 24.77
CA ASP A 77 -1.60 21.28 25.71
C ASP A 77 -2.23 19.88 25.86
N GLY A 78 -1.76 18.90 25.05
CA GLY A 78 -2.27 17.53 25.07
C GLY A 78 -3.59 17.34 24.34
N VAL A 79 -4.00 18.30 23.53
CA VAL A 79 -5.21 18.25 22.72
C VAL A 79 -4.87 18.73 21.32
N LEU A 80 -5.11 17.93 20.31
CA LEU A 80 -5.03 18.37 18.92
C LEU A 80 -6.32 19.11 18.57
N ASP A 81 -6.23 20.40 18.44
CA ASP A 81 -7.34 21.21 17.95
C ASP A 81 -7.41 21.21 16.40
N ALA A 82 -8.43 21.88 15.84
CA ALA A 82 -8.64 21.88 14.40
C ALA A 82 -7.46 22.51 13.64
N SER A 83 -6.70 23.43 14.24
CA SER A 83 -5.56 24.09 13.58
C SER A 83 -4.33 23.19 13.51
N GLU A 84 -4.21 22.24 14.40
CA GLU A 84 -3.11 21.27 14.49
C GLU A 84 -3.39 20.00 13.70
N LEU A 85 -4.68 19.76 13.36
CA LEU A 85 -5.07 18.62 12.54
C LEU A 85 -4.77 18.85 11.05
N PRO A 86 -4.41 17.79 10.32
CA PRO A 86 -4.21 17.86 8.87
C PRO A 86 -5.45 18.41 8.15
N GLY A 87 -5.25 19.46 7.36
CA GLY A 87 -6.33 20.14 6.64
C GLY A 87 -7.10 21.19 7.45
N GLY A 88 -6.69 21.48 8.70
CA GLY A 88 -7.29 22.54 9.50
C GLY A 88 -8.75 22.32 9.88
N LYS A 89 -9.19 21.07 9.89
CA LYS A 89 -10.58 20.68 10.16
C LYS A 89 -10.63 19.42 11.00
N GLY A 90 -11.62 19.33 11.88
CA GLY A 90 -11.85 18.15 12.70
C GLY A 90 -12.35 18.52 14.10
N ARG A 91 -12.72 17.51 14.85
CA ARG A 91 -13.02 17.65 16.27
C ARG A 91 -11.71 17.56 17.05
N PRO A 92 -11.57 18.33 18.13
CA PRO A 92 -10.42 18.20 19.02
C PRO A 92 -10.28 16.76 19.53
N ILE A 93 -9.05 16.27 19.59
CA ILE A 93 -8.71 14.91 20.03
C ILE A 93 -7.72 15.06 21.18
N SER A 94 -8.12 14.62 22.39
CA SER A 94 -7.19 14.59 23.52
C SER A 94 -6.19 13.44 23.41
N ARG A 95 -5.03 13.60 24.05
CA ARG A 95 -3.98 12.58 24.15
C ARG A 95 -4.54 11.26 24.66
N GLU A 96 -5.40 11.29 25.67
CA GLU A 96 -6.01 10.09 26.22
C GLU A 96 -6.98 9.42 25.24
N GLN A 97 -7.81 10.19 24.56
CA GLN A 97 -8.68 9.64 23.51
C GLN A 97 -7.88 9.00 22.38
N GLN A 98 -6.81 9.64 21.94
CA GLN A 98 -5.92 9.06 20.92
C GLN A 98 -5.29 7.76 21.39
N ARG A 99 -4.81 7.72 22.62
CA ARG A 99 -4.25 6.52 23.23
C ARG A 99 -5.26 5.36 23.25
N GLN A 100 -6.48 5.62 23.69
CA GLN A 100 -7.54 4.60 23.71
C GLN A 100 -7.86 4.07 22.30
N VAL A 101 -7.91 4.94 21.32
CA VAL A 101 -8.09 4.53 19.90
C VAL A 101 -6.95 3.63 19.44
N LEU A 102 -5.71 3.93 19.81
CA LEU A 102 -4.54 3.12 19.45
C LEU A 102 -4.56 1.76 20.13
N VAL A 103 -4.90 1.68 21.42
CA VAL A 103 -5.07 0.42 22.14
C VAL A 103 -6.14 -0.46 21.48
N GLN A 104 -7.30 0.12 21.15
CA GLN A 104 -8.34 -0.62 20.44
C GLN A 104 -7.89 -1.08 19.04
N ARG A 105 -7.07 -0.28 18.36
CA ARG A 105 -6.50 -0.67 17.06
C ARG A 105 -5.52 -1.82 17.20
N PHE A 106 -4.66 -1.78 18.21
CA PHE A 106 -3.75 -2.86 18.57
C PHE A 106 -4.51 -4.16 18.76
N HIS A 107 -5.53 -4.19 19.61
CA HIS A 107 -6.32 -5.40 19.85
C HIS A 107 -7.08 -5.94 18.63
N ARG A 108 -7.45 -5.07 17.70
CA ARG A 108 -8.04 -5.53 16.42
C ARG A 108 -7.01 -6.13 15.48
N GLN A 109 -5.77 -5.71 15.60
CA GLN A 109 -4.66 -6.17 14.77
C GLN A 109 -4.04 -7.45 15.31
N ASP A 110 -4.02 -7.61 16.63
CA ASP A 110 -3.64 -8.82 17.35
C ASP A 110 -4.69 -9.92 17.12
N ALA A 111 -4.52 -10.68 16.03
CA ALA A 111 -5.50 -11.66 15.58
C ALA A 111 -5.48 -12.93 16.42
N ASN A 112 -4.31 -13.31 16.95
CA ASN A 112 -4.12 -14.48 17.77
C ASN A 112 -4.33 -14.21 19.27
N ARG A 113 -4.40 -12.91 19.66
CA ARG A 113 -4.61 -12.43 21.03
C ARG A 113 -3.51 -12.86 21.99
N ASP A 114 -2.27 -12.86 21.53
CA ASP A 114 -1.10 -13.18 22.37
C ASP A 114 -0.52 -11.93 23.06
N GLY A 115 -1.07 -10.74 22.79
CA GLY A 115 -0.68 -9.47 23.42
C GLY A 115 0.51 -8.80 22.77
N VAL A 116 0.96 -9.30 21.62
CA VAL A 116 2.04 -8.72 20.82
C VAL A 116 1.68 -8.78 19.34
N LEU A 117 2.27 -7.92 18.51
CA LEU A 117 2.09 -7.97 17.06
C LEU A 117 3.34 -8.55 16.41
N ASP A 118 3.17 -9.57 15.61
CA ASP A 118 4.21 -10.08 14.73
C ASP A 118 4.22 -9.35 13.37
N ALA A 119 5.21 -9.66 12.52
CA ALA A 119 5.34 -9.04 11.21
C ALA A 119 4.12 -9.28 10.29
N ARG A 120 3.39 -10.39 10.47
CA ARG A 120 2.20 -10.71 9.68
C ARG A 120 1.01 -9.90 10.12
N GLU A 121 0.85 -9.73 11.42
CA GLU A 121 -0.22 -8.95 12.02
C GLU A 121 -0.02 -7.45 11.75
N LEU A 122 1.22 -6.96 11.78
CA LEU A 122 1.55 -5.59 11.37
C LEU A 122 1.29 -5.32 9.89
N ALA A 123 1.51 -6.31 9.03
CA ALA A 123 1.23 -6.20 7.59
C ALA A 123 -0.25 -6.33 7.24
N ALA A 124 -1.05 -6.93 8.13
CA ALA A 124 -2.47 -7.14 7.88
C ALA A 124 -3.25 -5.83 8.01
N PRO A 125 -4.22 -5.56 7.13
CA PRO A 125 -5.11 -4.43 7.32
C PRO A 125 -5.91 -4.60 8.61
N PRO A 126 -6.15 -3.53 9.40
CA PRO A 126 -6.97 -3.60 10.61
C PRO A 126 -8.39 -4.05 10.25
N ARG A 127 -8.89 -5.02 10.97
CA ARG A 127 -10.22 -5.62 10.81
C ARG A 127 -11.28 -4.83 11.55
#